data_a423ae41c7fb91a6e0ff6782e31094cf
#
_entry.id   a423ae41c7fb91a6e0ff6782e31094cf
#
_cell.length_a   1.000
_cell.length_b   1.000
_cell.length_c   1.000
_cell.angle_alpha   90.00
_cell.angle_beta   90.00
_cell.angle_gamma   90.00
#
_symmetry.space_group_name_H-M   'P 1'
#
loop_
_entity.id
_entity.type
_entity.pdbx_description
1 polymer ?
#
loop_
_entity_poly.entity_id
_entity_poly.type
_entity_poly.pdbx_seq_one_letter_code
_entity_poly.pdbx_strand_id
1 'polypeptide(L)'
;MTEMRKLSILYIHGMGGGIDSRIPSVLKADLGKSLPEGVLAEVIVRTYDIDPDIAFAQITSWFNEIRPNLVIGESLGSLHAIRLKGVPHILVSPAIGAARWMSTVSLIPGIPTLMRCIFKIYSPERQSLDFTHKILSHYRGIRKQVLDW
;
A
#
# COMPACT_ATOMS: atom_id res chain seq x y z
N MET A 1 1.27 33.96 17.94
CA MET A 1 1.42 32.49 18.02
C MET A 1 1.01 31.94 16.66
N THR A 2 1.95 31.41 15.90
CA THR A 2 1.61 30.81 14.60
C THR A 2 0.94 29.47 14.87
N GLU A 3 -0.28 29.31 14.41
CA GLU A 3 -1.04 28.07 14.57
C GLU A 3 -0.30 26.93 13.82
N MET A 4 0.06 25.87 14.56
CA MET A 4 0.75 24.71 13.97
C MET A 4 -0.20 23.93 13.09
N ARG A 5 0.08 23.85 11.80
CA ARG A 5 -0.68 23.06 10.83
C ARG A 5 -0.19 21.63 10.80
N LYS A 6 -1.03 20.67 11.21
CA LYS A 6 -0.72 19.24 11.12
C LYS A 6 -1.31 18.65 9.83
N LEU A 7 -0.46 17.97 9.07
CA LEU A 7 -0.85 17.22 7.87
C LEU A 7 -0.71 15.73 8.14
N SER A 8 -1.73 14.95 7.81
CA SER A 8 -1.73 13.49 7.93
C SER A 8 -1.59 12.85 6.55
N ILE A 9 -0.63 11.96 6.40
CA ILE A 9 -0.34 11.21 5.17
C ILE A 9 -0.58 9.74 5.45
N LEU A 10 -1.53 9.12 4.77
CA LEU A 10 -1.73 7.67 4.82
C LEU A 10 -0.85 7.02 3.75
N TYR A 11 0.12 6.21 4.18
CA TYR A 11 1.00 5.46 3.30
C TYR A 11 0.56 3.99 3.23
N ILE A 12 0.23 3.53 2.02
CA ILE A 12 -0.19 2.16 1.72
C ILE A 12 0.98 1.45 1.05
N HIS A 13 1.67 0.60 1.80
CA HIS A 13 2.89 -0.09 1.36
C HIS A 13 2.64 -1.08 0.23
N GLY A 14 3.70 -1.47 -0.46
CA GLY A 14 3.67 -2.55 -1.45
C GLY A 14 3.59 -3.93 -0.81
N MET A 15 3.54 -4.96 -1.67
CA MET A 15 3.48 -6.36 -1.27
C MET A 15 4.65 -6.73 -0.34
N GLY A 16 4.35 -7.40 0.77
CA GLY A 16 5.34 -7.80 1.76
C GLY A 16 5.92 -6.66 2.60
N GLY A 17 5.39 -5.44 2.45
CA GLY A 17 5.74 -4.32 3.28
C GLY A 17 5.06 -4.33 4.65
N GLY A 18 5.29 -3.31 5.44
CA GLY A 18 4.72 -3.10 6.76
C GLY A 18 5.16 -1.77 7.35
N ILE A 19 4.94 -1.63 8.64
CA ILE A 19 5.27 -0.39 9.39
C ILE A 19 6.75 -0.03 9.33
N ASP A 20 7.62 -1.01 9.10
CA ASP A 20 9.09 -0.89 8.98
C ASP A 20 9.57 -0.69 7.54
N SER A 21 8.67 -0.43 6.59
CA SER A 21 9.04 -0.22 5.19
C SER A 21 9.99 0.97 5.03
N ARG A 22 10.98 0.81 4.15
CA ARG A 22 12.06 1.79 3.95
C ARG A 22 11.56 3.13 3.44
N ILE A 23 10.69 3.14 2.44
CA ILE A 23 10.25 4.39 1.79
C ILE A 23 9.53 5.31 2.79
N PRO A 24 8.52 4.86 3.55
CA PRO A 24 7.89 5.72 4.54
C PRO A 24 8.85 6.17 5.65
N SER A 25 9.86 5.38 6.00
CA SER A 25 10.88 5.77 6.98
C SER A 25 11.74 6.93 6.48
N VAL A 26 12.20 6.88 5.23
CA VAL A 26 12.93 7.97 4.57
C VAL A 26 12.04 9.21 4.45
N LEU A 27 10.79 9.03 4.02
CA LEU A 27 9.83 10.13 3.88
C LEU A 27 9.59 10.86 5.21
N LYS A 28 9.44 10.13 6.32
CA LYS A 28 9.31 10.72 7.66
C LYS A 28 10.53 11.59 8.02
N ALA A 29 11.73 11.07 7.74
CA ALA A 29 12.98 11.79 8.05
C ALA A 29 13.16 13.07 7.20
N ASP A 30 12.78 13.02 5.93
CA ASP A 30 12.96 14.15 5.00
C ASP A 30 11.87 15.22 5.17
N LEU A 31 10.63 14.84 5.43
CA LEU A 31 9.55 15.80 5.71
C LEU A 31 9.87 16.65 6.94
N GLY A 32 10.46 16.07 7.98
CA GLY A 32 10.88 16.82 9.17
C GLY A 32 11.91 17.92 8.89
N LYS A 33 12.65 17.84 7.77
CA LYS A 33 13.68 18.81 7.38
C LYS A 33 13.21 19.80 6.30
N SER A 34 12.23 19.41 5.51
CA SER A 34 11.86 20.12 4.27
C SER A 34 10.58 20.95 4.40
N LEU A 35 9.80 20.75 5.45
CA LEU A 35 8.56 21.49 5.66
C LEU A 35 8.82 22.90 6.21
N PRO A 36 8.00 23.88 5.81
CA PRO A 36 8.07 25.22 6.37
C PRO A 36 7.86 25.23 7.89
N GLU A 37 8.39 26.26 8.55
CA GLU A 37 8.14 26.49 9.97
C GLU A 37 6.62 26.57 10.26
N GLY A 38 6.17 25.90 11.31
CA GLY A 38 4.76 25.82 11.68
C GLY A 38 3.97 24.72 10.97
N VAL A 39 4.59 23.93 10.08
CA VAL A 39 3.95 22.78 9.43
C VAL A 39 4.56 21.47 9.91
N LEU A 40 3.74 20.56 10.41
CA LEU A 40 4.11 19.18 10.76
C LEU A 40 3.41 18.20 9.85
N ALA A 41 4.15 17.23 9.32
CA ALA A 41 3.55 16.09 8.60
C ALA A 41 3.76 14.79 9.37
N GLU A 42 2.70 14.04 9.51
CA GLU A 42 2.72 12.70 10.09
C GLU A 42 2.46 11.67 8.98
N VAL A 43 3.41 10.76 8.76
CA VAL A 43 3.25 9.64 7.84
C VAL A 43 2.81 8.41 8.62
N ILE A 44 1.60 7.94 8.36
CA ILE A 44 0.97 6.82 9.03
C ILE A 44 1.03 5.61 8.12
N VAL A 45 1.64 4.55 8.62
CA VAL A 45 1.77 3.25 7.93
C VAL A 45 1.19 2.18 8.84
N ARG A 46 0.35 1.32 8.28
CA ARG A 46 -0.20 0.15 8.98
C ARG A 46 -0.10 -1.05 8.05
N THR A 47 0.13 -2.23 8.60
CA THR A 47 0.19 -3.48 7.82
C THR A 47 -1.23 -3.98 7.55
N TYR A 48 -1.55 -4.24 6.30
CA TYR A 48 -2.84 -4.77 5.86
C TYR A 48 -2.70 -6.22 5.37
N ASP A 49 -3.81 -6.94 5.31
CA ASP A 49 -3.87 -8.33 4.83
C ASP A 49 -3.54 -8.41 3.33
N ILE A 50 -3.04 -9.57 2.88
CA ILE A 50 -2.77 -9.81 1.45
C ILE A 50 -4.06 -10.05 0.65
N ASP A 51 -5.13 -10.54 1.29
CA ASP A 51 -6.43 -10.68 0.63
C ASP A 51 -6.98 -9.30 0.27
N PRO A 52 -7.30 -9.03 -1.01
CA PRO A 52 -7.64 -7.68 -1.47
C PRO A 52 -8.94 -7.12 -0.88
N ASP A 53 -9.90 -7.94 -0.49
CA ASP A 53 -11.14 -7.47 0.13
C ASP A 53 -10.92 -7.11 1.59
N ILE A 54 -10.20 -7.97 2.32
CA ILE A 54 -9.81 -7.70 3.71
C ILE A 54 -8.91 -6.46 3.76
N ALA A 55 -7.91 -6.39 2.87
CA ALA A 55 -7.03 -5.25 2.73
C ALA A 55 -7.80 -3.95 2.53
N PHE A 56 -8.73 -3.94 1.58
CA PHE A 56 -9.47 -2.72 1.27
C PHE A 56 -10.41 -2.31 2.39
N ALA A 57 -11.02 -3.26 3.10
CA ALA A 57 -11.84 -2.97 4.29
C ALA A 57 -11.00 -2.34 5.42
N GLN A 58 -9.81 -2.89 5.70
CA GLN A 58 -8.87 -2.36 6.68
C GLN A 58 -8.42 -0.95 6.30
N ILE A 59 -7.95 -0.76 5.06
CA ILE A 59 -7.46 0.53 4.55
C ILE A 59 -8.57 1.59 4.57
N THR A 60 -9.80 1.23 4.19
CA THR A 60 -10.95 2.13 4.22
C THR A 60 -11.30 2.54 5.67
N SER A 61 -11.21 1.61 6.61
CA SER A 61 -11.40 1.90 8.03
C SER A 61 -10.38 2.92 8.53
N TRP A 62 -9.10 2.73 8.20
CA TRP A 62 -8.03 3.66 8.57
C TRP A 62 -8.18 5.02 7.88
N PHE A 63 -8.57 5.03 6.62
CA PHE A 63 -8.82 6.26 5.88
C PHE A 63 -9.91 7.11 6.54
N ASN A 64 -11.00 6.48 6.99
CA ASN A 64 -12.09 7.15 7.68
C ASN A 64 -11.71 7.63 9.09
N GLU A 65 -10.89 6.85 9.81
CA GLU A 65 -10.36 7.19 11.14
C GLU A 65 -9.38 8.37 11.07
N ILE A 66 -8.39 8.28 10.16
CA ILE A 66 -7.27 9.22 10.06
C ILE A 66 -7.70 10.51 9.35
N ARG A 67 -8.60 10.42 8.37
CA ARG A 67 -8.98 11.52 7.45
C ARG A 67 -7.76 12.21 6.87
N PRO A 68 -6.93 11.49 6.10
CA PRO A 68 -5.64 11.99 5.65
C PRO A 68 -5.79 13.15 4.68
N ASN A 69 -4.80 14.05 4.66
CA ASN A 69 -4.69 15.13 3.67
C ASN A 69 -4.10 14.62 2.34
N LEU A 70 -3.39 13.49 2.38
CA LEU A 70 -2.73 12.86 1.23
C LEU A 70 -2.69 11.35 1.42
N VAL A 71 -2.90 10.61 0.34
CA VAL A 71 -2.69 9.16 0.29
C VAL A 71 -1.49 8.87 -0.62
N ILE A 72 -0.55 8.05 -0.14
CA ILE A 72 0.56 7.55 -0.95
C ILE A 72 0.39 6.04 -1.09
N GLY A 73 0.32 5.55 -2.33
CA GLY A 73 0.26 4.12 -2.63
C GLY A 73 1.53 3.65 -3.31
N GLU A 74 2.18 2.63 -2.76
CA GLU A 74 3.40 2.03 -3.31
C GLU A 74 3.09 0.68 -3.95
N SER A 75 3.60 0.45 -5.16
CA SER A 75 3.52 -0.84 -5.85
C SER A 75 2.09 -1.41 -5.85
N LEU A 76 1.85 -2.56 -5.23
CA LEU A 76 0.52 -3.17 -5.09
C LEU A 76 -0.44 -2.28 -4.27
N GLY A 77 0.07 -1.56 -3.28
CA GLY A 77 -0.71 -0.61 -2.48
C GLY A 77 -1.34 0.51 -3.31
N SER A 78 -0.80 0.80 -4.49
CA SER A 78 -1.39 1.76 -5.44
C SER A 78 -2.78 1.37 -5.90
N LEU A 79 -3.06 0.06 -6.05
CA LEU A 79 -4.39 -0.43 -6.44
C LEU A 79 -5.46 -0.17 -5.37
N HIS A 80 -5.06 -0.15 -4.11
CA HIS A 80 -5.94 0.23 -3.00
C HIS A 80 -6.08 1.74 -2.89
N ALA A 81 -4.96 2.48 -3.02
CA ALA A 81 -4.93 3.93 -2.93
C ALA A 81 -5.88 4.59 -3.92
N ILE A 82 -5.84 4.21 -5.19
CA ILE A 82 -6.67 4.79 -6.27
C ILE A 82 -8.18 4.67 -5.97
N ARG A 83 -8.59 3.65 -5.21
CA ARG A 83 -10.00 3.41 -4.86
C ARG A 83 -10.53 4.34 -3.77
N LEU A 84 -9.66 4.99 -3.01
CA LEU A 84 -10.04 6.00 -2.01
C LEU A 84 -10.34 7.33 -2.69
N LYS A 85 -11.39 8.00 -2.29
CA LYS A 85 -11.87 9.23 -2.95
C LYS A 85 -11.81 10.44 -2.03
N GLY A 86 -11.76 11.63 -2.65
CA GLY A 86 -11.87 12.90 -1.92
C GLY A 86 -10.55 13.44 -1.36
N VAL A 87 -9.41 12.82 -1.68
CA VAL A 87 -8.08 13.32 -1.28
C VAL A 87 -7.08 13.18 -2.43
N PRO A 88 -6.02 14.00 -2.49
CA PRO A 88 -4.91 13.82 -3.42
C PRO A 88 -4.19 12.48 -3.22
N HIS A 89 -3.65 11.92 -4.32
CA HIS A 89 -2.88 10.68 -4.31
C HIS A 89 -1.51 10.87 -4.95
N ILE A 90 -0.51 10.19 -4.40
CA ILE A 90 0.79 9.96 -5.03
C ILE A 90 0.97 8.45 -5.20
N LEU A 91 1.26 8.01 -6.40
CA LEU A 91 1.52 6.60 -6.71
C LEU A 91 3.02 6.41 -6.96
N VAL A 92 3.64 5.55 -6.15
CA VAL A 92 5.05 5.22 -6.22
C VAL A 92 5.22 3.86 -6.87
N SER A 93 5.86 3.83 -8.04
CA SER A 93 6.09 2.59 -8.80
C SER A 93 4.84 1.70 -8.89
N PRO A 94 3.69 2.22 -9.37
CA PRO A 94 2.41 1.52 -9.28
C PRO A 94 2.45 0.19 -10.04
N ALA A 95 2.16 -0.92 -9.34
CA ALA A 95 2.21 -2.28 -9.88
C ALA A 95 0.93 -2.63 -10.68
N ILE A 96 0.42 -1.70 -11.48
CA ILE A 96 -0.84 -1.88 -12.24
C ILE A 96 -0.73 -3.06 -13.22
N GLY A 97 0.43 -3.28 -13.82
CA GLY A 97 0.69 -4.42 -14.73
C GLY A 97 1.06 -5.73 -14.01
N ALA A 98 1.66 -5.66 -12.82
CA ALA A 98 2.20 -6.81 -12.12
C ALA A 98 1.13 -7.84 -11.74
N ALA A 99 -0.04 -7.40 -11.30
CA ALA A 99 -1.15 -8.28 -10.95
C ALA A 99 -1.60 -9.19 -12.11
N ARG A 100 -1.54 -8.70 -13.34
CA ARG A 100 -1.85 -9.50 -14.54
C ARG A 100 -0.81 -10.60 -14.76
N TRP A 101 0.47 -10.23 -14.72
CA TRP A 101 1.56 -11.16 -14.96
C TRP A 101 1.63 -12.21 -13.85
N MET A 102 1.57 -11.80 -12.59
CA MET A 102 1.61 -12.69 -11.44
C MET A 102 0.46 -13.70 -11.42
N SER A 103 -0.76 -13.28 -11.77
CA SER A 103 -1.91 -14.21 -11.85
C SER A 103 -1.73 -15.27 -12.94
N THR A 104 -1.07 -14.94 -14.04
CA THR A 104 -0.78 -15.89 -15.13
C THR A 104 0.31 -16.87 -14.72
N VAL A 105 1.39 -16.37 -14.13
CA VAL A 105 2.53 -17.18 -13.68
C VAL A 105 2.14 -18.11 -12.52
N SER A 106 1.19 -17.72 -11.67
CA SER A 106 0.70 -18.55 -10.57
C SER A 106 -0.06 -19.81 -11.00
N LEU A 107 -0.43 -19.90 -12.28
CA LEU A 107 -1.03 -21.13 -12.85
C LEU A 107 0.00 -22.24 -13.06
N ILE A 108 1.28 -21.93 -13.09
CA ILE A 108 2.35 -22.92 -13.27
C ILE A 108 2.56 -23.66 -11.94
N PRO A 109 2.40 -25.00 -11.90
CA PRO A 109 2.60 -25.77 -10.67
C PRO A 109 3.98 -25.51 -10.04
N GLY A 110 3.97 -25.29 -8.72
CA GLY A 110 5.19 -25.02 -7.94
C GLY A 110 5.60 -23.54 -7.86
N ILE A 111 5.20 -22.69 -8.78
CA ILE A 111 5.54 -21.25 -8.74
C ILE A 111 4.98 -20.55 -7.48
N PRO A 112 3.73 -20.72 -7.05
CA PRO A 112 3.25 -20.10 -5.83
C PRO A 112 4.07 -20.50 -4.59
N THR A 113 4.48 -21.77 -4.51
CA THR A 113 5.33 -22.28 -3.42
C THR A 113 6.73 -21.67 -3.48
N LEU A 114 7.33 -21.59 -4.68
CA LEU A 114 8.64 -20.97 -4.89
C LEU A 114 8.60 -19.48 -4.53
N MET A 115 7.58 -18.75 -4.96
CA MET A 115 7.40 -17.34 -4.61
C MET A 115 7.27 -17.16 -3.09
N ARG A 116 6.48 -18.01 -2.43
CA ARG A 116 6.38 -18.03 -0.97
C ARG A 116 7.73 -18.22 -0.29
N CYS A 117 8.58 -19.11 -0.80
CA CYS A 117 9.92 -19.34 -0.27
C CYS A 117 10.87 -18.16 -0.50
N ILE A 118 10.84 -17.56 -1.69
CA ILE A 118 11.69 -16.42 -2.06
C ILE A 118 11.32 -15.17 -1.22
N PHE A 119 10.01 -14.92 -1.04
CA PHE A 119 9.52 -13.78 -0.29
C PHE A 119 9.30 -14.05 1.20
N LYS A 120 9.84 -15.15 1.73
CA LYS A 120 9.75 -15.54 3.13
C LYS A 120 10.61 -14.65 4.04
N ILE A 121 10.40 -13.34 3.94
CA ILE A 121 10.86 -12.39 4.95
C ILE A 121 9.73 -12.26 5.96
N TYR A 122 9.64 -13.24 6.85
CA TYR A 122 8.65 -13.20 7.92
C TYR A 122 9.13 -12.26 9.01
N SER A 123 8.48 -11.12 9.09
CA SER A 123 8.43 -10.30 10.30
C SER A 123 6.95 -10.21 10.71
N PRO A 124 6.59 -10.38 11.99
CA PRO A 124 5.20 -10.24 12.44
C PRO A 124 4.61 -8.84 12.17
N GLU A 125 5.46 -7.86 11.91
CA GLU A 125 5.08 -6.49 11.56
C GLU A 125 4.87 -6.28 10.05
N ARG A 126 5.18 -7.28 9.23
CA ARG A 126 5.04 -7.24 7.78
C ARG A 126 3.85 -8.04 7.30
N GLN A 127 3.35 -7.65 6.14
CA GLN A 127 2.28 -8.37 5.46
C GLN A 127 2.64 -9.82 5.22
N SER A 128 1.76 -10.75 5.63
CA SER A 128 1.88 -12.16 5.28
C SER A 128 1.71 -12.34 3.78
N LEU A 129 2.61 -13.12 3.16
CA LEU A 129 2.58 -13.37 1.72
C LEU A 129 1.98 -14.74 1.44
N ASP A 130 0.66 -14.78 1.27
CA ASP A 130 -0.04 -15.96 0.81
C ASP A 130 -0.41 -15.82 -0.68
N PHE A 131 0.48 -16.29 -1.55
CA PHE A 131 0.34 -16.22 -3.01
C PHE A 131 -0.54 -17.35 -3.54
N THR A 132 -1.81 -17.34 -3.18
CA THR A 132 -2.76 -18.23 -3.84
C THR A 132 -3.17 -17.67 -5.20
N HIS A 133 -3.45 -18.56 -6.16
CA HIS A 133 -4.01 -18.16 -7.45
C HIS A 133 -5.30 -17.32 -7.28
N LYS A 134 -6.12 -17.65 -6.29
CA LYS A 134 -7.36 -16.93 -5.97
C LYS A 134 -7.07 -15.46 -5.65
N ILE A 135 -6.12 -15.18 -4.74
CA ILE A 135 -5.74 -13.82 -4.34
C ILE A 135 -5.18 -13.03 -5.53
N LEU A 136 -4.28 -13.63 -6.31
CA LEU A 136 -3.68 -12.96 -7.46
C LEU A 136 -4.69 -12.68 -8.59
N SER A 137 -5.63 -13.59 -8.83
CA SER A 137 -6.72 -13.38 -9.78
C SER A 137 -7.67 -12.27 -9.34
N HIS A 138 -7.90 -12.14 -8.04
CA HIS A 138 -8.71 -11.08 -7.48
C HIS A 138 -8.07 -9.70 -7.67
N TYR A 139 -6.77 -9.55 -7.43
CA TYR A 139 -6.04 -8.32 -7.75
C TYR A 139 -6.10 -7.98 -9.25
N ARG A 140 -6.10 -8.96 -10.13
CA ARG A 140 -6.33 -8.75 -11.57
C ARG A 140 -7.71 -8.16 -11.87
N GLY A 141 -8.75 -8.58 -11.15
CA GLY A 141 -10.10 -8.03 -11.24
C GLY A 141 -10.14 -6.57 -10.79
N ILE A 142 -9.54 -6.25 -9.66
CA ILE A 142 -9.42 -4.88 -9.14
C ILE A 142 -8.70 -3.97 -10.14
N ARG A 143 -7.62 -4.44 -10.76
CA ARG A 143 -6.91 -3.69 -11.80
C ARG A 143 -7.84 -3.26 -12.94
N LYS A 144 -8.71 -4.14 -13.41
CA LYS A 144 -9.68 -3.78 -14.46
C LYS A 144 -10.60 -2.66 -14.00
N GLN A 145 -11.16 -2.77 -12.81
CA GLN A 145 -12.03 -1.74 -12.23
C GLN A 145 -11.32 -0.38 -12.11
N VAL A 146 -10.03 -0.37 -11.80
CA VAL A 146 -9.23 0.85 -11.63
C VAL A 146 -8.84 1.49 -12.97
N LEU A 147 -8.69 0.70 -14.04
CA LEU A 147 -8.31 1.21 -15.35
C LEU A 147 -9.51 1.69 -16.21
N ASP A 148 -10.71 1.27 -15.87
CA ASP A 148 -11.95 1.65 -16.55
C ASP A 148 -12.56 2.97 -16.00
N TRP A 149 -11.71 3.81 -15.38
CA TRP A 149 -12.08 5.09 -14.76
C TRP A 149 -11.81 6.28 -15.67
#